data_bfec3bebb9100389881592565ab86c47
#
_entry.id   bfec3bebb9100389881592565ab86c47
#
_cell.length_a   1.000
_cell.length_b   1.000
_cell.length_c   1.000
_cell.angle_alpha   90.00
_cell.angle_beta   90.00
_cell.angle_gamma   90.00
#
_symmetry.space_group_name_H-M   'P 1'
#
loop_
_entity.id
_entity.type
_entity.pdbx_description
1 polymer ?
#
loop_
_entity_poly.entity_id
_entity_poly.type
_entity_poly.pdbx_seq_one_letter_code
_entity_poly.pdbx_strand_id
1 'polypeptide(L)'
;MKKRIFAALLALCLTALTGCDWSTADPEDIFGTLTDYYNVEQKKQDVKLTSFALPYLKGETADPITCSDGAMQTLGALVYEGLFALDGQFEAQPALAESYTYDAARYTYTITLRSGVTFSDGSAVTAQDVVNSLRRAQSSARYSGRLAEVSDIRASGGAVRITLTGDNRSFVSRLDIPIVKSGTESSTFPTGTGPYAYSGEGGAHLAQNASWWQGKSLPLERIELTACKDTDSVSYAFYAREVQLLFCDLTGADDSSVYGSGDYTDAATTIMQYLCLNTRRAPFDDPAVRRAVTLGVDRASCVSAYLLGHGLAAQFPVSPASGLYPKDLETAYSQDGYASALEAAGLNTGKTRSLTLLVNQESSFRVSTAQTIAAGLSRYDLQVTVRSLPYDEYVQALEQGDFDLCLCQVKLTADWDLRCLLYTSDAADDK
;
A
#
# COMPACT_ATOMS: atom_id res chain seq x y z
N MET A 1 30.99 -19.64 9.52
CA MET A 1 31.02 -20.01 10.96
C MET A 1 29.73 -19.70 11.67
N LYS A 2 29.14 -18.50 11.60
CA LYS A 2 27.88 -18.14 12.31
C LYS A 2 26.67 -19.01 11.93
N LYS A 3 26.49 -19.39 10.67
CA LYS A 3 25.38 -20.27 10.22
C LYS A 3 25.49 -21.70 10.78
N ARG A 4 26.70 -22.21 11.00
CA ARG A 4 26.92 -23.55 11.57
C ARG A 4 26.61 -23.60 13.07
N ILE A 5 26.82 -22.49 13.80
CA ILE A 5 26.50 -22.39 15.21
C ILE A 5 24.99 -22.31 15.44
N PHE A 6 24.26 -21.62 14.56
CA PHE A 6 22.80 -21.50 14.66
C PHE A 6 22.09 -22.84 14.36
N ALA A 7 22.57 -23.59 13.35
CA ALA A 7 22.05 -24.91 13.04
C ALA A 7 22.34 -25.94 14.14
N ALA A 8 23.50 -25.87 14.80
CA ALA A 8 23.83 -26.72 15.93
C ALA A 8 22.96 -26.42 17.16
N LEU A 9 22.64 -25.16 17.42
CA LEU A 9 21.71 -24.74 18.48
C LEU A 9 20.28 -25.21 18.21
N LEU A 10 19.82 -25.13 16.95
CA LEU A 10 18.49 -25.62 16.55
C LEU A 10 18.37 -27.14 16.69
N ALA A 11 19.41 -27.89 16.30
CA ALA A 11 19.47 -29.35 16.47
C ALA A 11 19.45 -29.74 17.97
N LEU A 12 20.15 -28.98 18.83
CA LEU A 12 20.16 -29.22 20.27
C LEU A 12 18.78 -28.98 20.92
N CYS A 13 18.03 -27.97 20.43
CA CYS A 13 16.65 -27.70 20.89
C CYS A 13 15.67 -28.80 20.46
N LEU A 14 15.82 -29.35 19.25
CA LEU A 14 14.97 -30.43 18.75
C LEU A 14 15.19 -31.75 19.51
N THR A 15 16.43 -32.10 19.90
CA THR A 15 16.74 -33.31 20.70
C THR A 15 16.17 -33.21 22.09
N ALA A 16 16.08 -32.01 22.67
CA ALA A 16 15.50 -31.82 24.02
C ALA A 16 13.97 -31.99 24.03
N LEU A 17 13.30 -31.84 22.90
CA LEU A 17 11.84 -31.92 22.79
C LEU A 17 11.33 -33.31 22.39
N THR A 18 12.12 -34.16 21.73
CA THR A 18 11.65 -35.41 21.13
C THR A 18 12.12 -36.67 21.87
N GLY A 19 13.05 -36.59 22.82
CA GLY A 19 13.57 -37.74 23.56
C GLY A 19 14.22 -38.84 22.70
N CYS A 20 14.58 -38.56 21.44
CA CYS A 20 15.22 -39.49 20.54
C CYS A 20 16.75 -39.51 20.77
N ASP A 21 17.31 -40.69 20.88
CA ASP A 21 18.77 -40.90 20.96
C ASP A 21 19.45 -40.73 19.58
N TRP A 22 20.09 -39.58 19.40
CA TRP A 22 20.81 -39.22 18.16
C TRP A 22 22.31 -39.49 18.26
N SER A 23 22.74 -40.31 19.21
CA SER A 23 24.15 -40.58 19.48
C SER A 23 24.88 -41.35 18.34
N THR A 24 24.16 -41.87 17.36
CA THR A 24 24.69 -42.67 16.25
C THR A 24 24.55 -42.01 14.89
N ALA A 25 23.99 -40.79 14.77
CA ALA A 25 23.81 -40.11 13.49
C ALA A 25 25.06 -39.29 13.14
N ASP A 26 25.62 -39.49 11.94
CA ASP A 26 26.71 -38.67 11.44
C ASP A 26 26.19 -37.24 11.20
N PRO A 27 26.89 -36.21 11.72
CA PRO A 27 26.48 -34.82 11.51
C PRO A 27 26.47 -34.43 10.01
N GLU A 28 27.26 -35.04 9.16
CA GLU A 28 27.27 -34.76 7.72
C GLU A 28 26.00 -35.30 7.03
N ASP A 29 25.47 -36.45 7.46
CA ASP A 29 24.22 -37.00 6.95
C ASP A 29 22.98 -36.15 7.33
N ILE A 30 22.96 -35.58 8.54
CA ILE A 30 21.89 -34.68 8.99
C ILE A 30 21.96 -33.36 8.22
N PHE A 31 23.18 -32.84 7.98
CA PHE A 31 23.36 -31.63 7.18
C PHE A 31 23.07 -31.86 5.70
N GLY A 32 23.40 -33.02 5.14
CA GLY A 32 23.02 -33.40 3.78
C GLY A 32 21.51 -33.45 3.62
N THR A 33 20.80 -34.12 4.51
CA THR A 33 19.35 -34.25 4.47
C THR A 33 18.63 -32.89 4.66
N LEU A 34 19.15 -31.99 5.53
CA LEU A 34 18.60 -30.64 5.68
C LEU A 34 18.95 -29.75 4.50
N THR A 35 20.14 -29.89 3.91
CA THR A 35 20.54 -29.17 2.72
C THR A 35 19.76 -29.64 1.49
N ASP A 36 19.46 -30.93 1.38
CA ASP A 36 18.62 -31.51 0.34
C ASP A 36 17.12 -31.09 0.54
N TYR A 37 16.67 -30.91 1.78
CA TYR A 37 15.34 -30.40 2.06
C TYR A 37 15.20 -28.90 1.73
N TYR A 38 16.27 -28.10 1.90
CA TYR A 38 16.33 -26.68 1.53
C TYR A 38 16.83 -26.45 0.10
N ASN A 39 17.61 -27.39 -0.47
CA ASN A 39 18.01 -27.42 -1.87
C ASN A 39 17.20 -28.43 -2.67
N VAL A 40 15.98 -28.73 -2.30
CA VAL A 40 14.98 -29.08 -3.28
C VAL A 40 14.92 -27.86 -4.19
N GLU A 41 15.84 -27.79 -5.16
CA GLU A 41 15.49 -27.27 -6.45
C GLU A 41 14.15 -27.95 -6.73
N GLN A 42 13.06 -27.23 -6.44
CA GLN A 42 11.84 -27.52 -7.15
C GLN A 42 12.33 -27.47 -8.59
N LYS A 43 12.55 -28.65 -9.20
CA LYS A 43 12.47 -28.77 -10.65
C LYS A 43 11.21 -27.96 -10.92
N LYS A 44 11.38 -26.73 -11.42
CA LYS A 44 10.32 -25.99 -12.06
C LYS A 44 9.84 -26.98 -13.11
N GLN A 45 8.93 -27.86 -12.73
CA GLN A 45 8.10 -28.47 -13.72
C GLN A 45 7.48 -27.23 -14.34
N ASP A 46 7.82 -27.00 -15.60
CA ASP A 46 7.06 -26.14 -16.48
C ASP A 46 5.67 -26.73 -16.50
N VAL A 47 4.92 -26.46 -15.43
CA VAL A 47 3.49 -26.75 -15.37
C VAL A 47 2.90 -25.77 -16.36
N LYS A 48 2.69 -26.26 -17.60
CA LYS A 48 1.97 -25.52 -18.60
C LYS A 48 0.64 -25.19 -17.94
N LEU A 49 0.45 -23.94 -17.51
CA LEU A 49 -0.81 -23.46 -16.97
C LEU A 49 -1.86 -23.68 -18.06
N THR A 50 -2.72 -24.67 -17.86
CA THR A 50 -3.84 -24.95 -18.77
C THR A 50 -5.00 -24.01 -18.55
N SER A 51 -5.05 -23.34 -17.38
CA SER A 51 -6.03 -22.32 -17.02
C SER A 51 -5.41 -21.35 -16.01
N PHE A 52 -5.77 -20.08 -16.08
CA PHE A 52 -5.42 -19.05 -15.12
C PHE A 52 -6.69 -18.51 -14.49
N ALA A 53 -6.76 -18.52 -13.17
CA ALA A 53 -7.92 -18.08 -12.41
C ALA A 53 -7.57 -17.03 -11.37
N LEU A 54 -8.49 -16.09 -11.17
CA LEU A 54 -8.43 -15.06 -10.15
C LEU A 54 -9.62 -15.18 -9.20
N PRO A 55 -9.49 -14.81 -7.93
CA PRO A 55 -10.62 -14.80 -7.01
C PRO A 55 -11.56 -13.62 -7.28
N TYR A 56 -12.85 -13.81 -7.04
CA TYR A 56 -13.81 -12.71 -6.96
C TYR A 56 -14.80 -12.96 -5.82
N LEU A 57 -15.24 -11.89 -5.17
CA LEU A 57 -16.25 -11.99 -4.12
C LEU A 57 -17.65 -11.94 -4.73
N LYS A 58 -18.38 -13.06 -4.60
CA LYS A 58 -19.72 -13.18 -5.14
C LYS A 58 -20.69 -12.29 -4.36
N GLY A 59 -21.33 -11.36 -5.07
CA GLY A 59 -22.28 -10.41 -4.48
C GLY A 59 -21.70 -9.03 -4.23
N GLU A 60 -20.37 -8.91 -4.27
CA GLU A 60 -19.70 -7.61 -4.20
C GLU A 60 -19.61 -6.95 -5.57
N THR A 61 -19.51 -5.62 -5.56
CA THR A 61 -19.35 -4.85 -6.80
C THR A 61 -17.89 -4.76 -7.21
N ALA A 62 -17.63 -4.88 -8.51
CA ALA A 62 -16.35 -4.54 -9.13
C ALA A 62 -16.32 -3.10 -9.67
N ASP A 63 -17.32 -2.27 -9.36
CA ASP A 63 -17.28 -0.84 -9.71
C ASP A 63 -16.06 -0.18 -9.06
N PRO A 64 -15.07 0.28 -9.82
CA PRO A 64 -13.79 0.73 -9.29
C PRO A 64 -13.90 2.00 -8.44
N ILE A 65 -15.04 2.71 -8.51
CA ILE A 65 -15.28 3.94 -7.75
C ILE A 65 -15.82 3.63 -6.35
N THR A 66 -16.63 2.58 -6.20
CA THR A 66 -17.32 2.26 -4.94
C THR A 66 -16.80 0.98 -4.28
N CYS A 67 -16.06 0.14 -5.02
CA CYS A 67 -15.52 -1.10 -4.51
C CYS A 67 -14.50 -0.86 -3.39
N SER A 68 -14.68 -1.52 -2.24
CA SER A 68 -13.76 -1.49 -1.09
C SER A 68 -12.89 -2.75 -0.97
N ASP A 69 -13.30 -3.86 -1.58
CA ASP A 69 -12.62 -5.14 -1.50
C ASP A 69 -11.35 -5.23 -2.37
N GLY A 70 -10.27 -5.79 -1.83
CA GLY A 70 -8.96 -5.87 -2.49
C GLY A 70 -8.93 -6.83 -3.70
N ALA A 71 -9.60 -7.99 -3.61
CA ALA A 71 -9.66 -8.94 -4.72
C ALA A 71 -10.45 -8.35 -5.90
N MET A 72 -11.59 -7.71 -5.62
CA MET A 72 -12.40 -7.04 -6.64
C MET A 72 -11.68 -5.83 -7.25
N GLN A 73 -10.88 -5.09 -6.47
CA GLN A 73 -10.04 -4.01 -6.98
C GLN A 73 -8.93 -4.52 -7.92
N THR A 74 -8.36 -5.68 -7.63
CA THR A 74 -7.36 -6.34 -8.50
C THR A 74 -7.98 -6.69 -9.86
N LEU A 75 -9.20 -7.22 -9.88
CA LEU A 75 -9.93 -7.45 -11.13
C LEU A 75 -10.22 -6.13 -11.86
N GLY A 76 -10.56 -5.08 -11.11
CA GLY A 76 -10.79 -3.75 -11.66
C GLY A 76 -9.59 -3.19 -12.44
N ALA A 77 -8.37 -3.49 -12.04
CA ALA A 77 -7.15 -3.07 -12.75
C ALA A 77 -7.02 -3.71 -14.16
N LEU A 78 -7.71 -4.83 -14.40
CA LEU A 78 -7.75 -5.49 -15.73
C LEU A 78 -8.89 -4.99 -16.61
N VAL A 79 -9.94 -4.41 -16.01
CA VAL A 79 -11.19 -4.05 -16.70
C VAL A 79 -11.29 -2.55 -16.96
N TYR A 80 -10.69 -1.73 -16.11
CA TYR A 80 -10.87 -0.28 -16.16
C TYR A 80 -9.53 0.45 -16.32
N GLU A 81 -9.55 1.58 -17.02
CA GLU A 81 -8.42 2.49 -17.18
C GLU A 81 -8.81 3.91 -16.76
N GLY A 82 -7.83 4.68 -16.27
CA GLY A 82 -7.99 6.09 -15.95
C GLY A 82 -7.60 7.01 -17.11
N LEU A 83 -7.70 8.33 -16.89
CA LEU A 83 -7.15 9.31 -17.84
C LEU A 83 -5.63 9.18 -17.94
N PHE A 84 -4.99 8.92 -16.81
CA PHE A 84 -3.56 8.66 -16.68
C PHE A 84 -3.35 7.34 -15.94
N ALA A 85 -2.19 6.74 -16.12
CA ALA A 85 -1.68 5.63 -15.33
C ALA A 85 -0.42 6.08 -14.58
N LEU A 86 -0.18 5.57 -13.39
CA LEU A 86 1.06 5.82 -12.66
C LEU A 86 2.09 4.76 -13.03
N ASP A 87 3.32 5.16 -13.30
CA ASP A 87 4.43 4.24 -13.45
C ASP A 87 5.03 3.85 -12.08
N GLY A 88 6.10 3.03 -12.08
CA GLY A 88 6.76 2.58 -10.86
C GLY A 88 7.42 3.69 -10.03
N GLN A 89 7.52 4.90 -10.56
CA GLN A 89 8.03 6.09 -9.88
C GLN A 89 6.91 7.07 -9.49
N PHE A 90 5.65 6.66 -9.67
CA PHE A 90 4.44 7.47 -9.46
C PHE A 90 4.29 8.65 -10.41
N GLU A 91 4.98 8.64 -11.57
CA GLU A 91 4.83 9.64 -12.60
C GLU A 91 3.60 9.33 -13.46
N ALA A 92 2.82 10.37 -13.76
CA ALA A 92 1.59 10.22 -14.55
C ALA A 92 1.90 10.03 -16.05
N GLN A 93 1.56 8.86 -16.58
CA GLN A 93 1.66 8.53 -17.99
C GLN A 93 0.28 8.64 -18.66
N PRO A 94 0.16 9.29 -19.83
CA PRO A 94 -1.10 9.39 -20.56
C PRO A 94 -1.67 8.00 -20.89
N ALA A 95 -2.95 7.75 -20.51
CA ALA A 95 -3.70 6.54 -20.85
C ALA A 95 -4.91 6.89 -21.73
N LEU A 96 -6.13 7.07 -21.22
CA LEU A 96 -7.26 7.56 -21.99
C LEU A 96 -7.12 9.02 -22.41
N ALA A 97 -6.31 9.80 -21.69
CA ALA A 97 -5.86 11.11 -22.14
C ALA A 97 -4.79 10.96 -23.23
N GLU A 98 -4.88 11.76 -24.28
CA GLU A 98 -3.83 11.92 -25.29
C GLU A 98 -2.82 12.99 -24.83
N SER A 99 -3.33 14.10 -24.31
CA SER A 99 -2.55 15.25 -23.86
C SER A 99 -3.34 16.11 -22.87
N TYR A 100 -2.65 17.03 -22.24
CA TYR A 100 -3.30 18.06 -21.42
C TYR A 100 -2.58 19.39 -21.51
N THR A 101 -3.30 20.45 -21.16
CA THR A 101 -2.75 21.80 -20.92
C THR A 101 -3.21 22.31 -19.57
N TYR A 102 -2.40 23.13 -18.91
CA TYR A 102 -2.73 23.76 -17.63
C TYR A 102 -2.67 25.28 -17.75
N ASP A 103 -3.77 25.93 -17.43
CA ASP A 103 -3.88 27.39 -17.31
C ASP A 103 -3.68 27.77 -15.83
N ALA A 104 -2.47 28.21 -15.48
CA ALA A 104 -2.12 28.56 -14.11
C ALA A 104 -2.86 29.82 -13.61
N ALA A 105 -3.33 30.70 -14.51
CA ALA A 105 -4.09 31.88 -14.11
C ALA A 105 -5.52 31.54 -13.70
N ARG A 106 -6.05 30.41 -14.17
CA ARG A 106 -7.40 29.92 -13.88
C ARG A 106 -7.42 28.62 -13.12
N TYR A 107 -6.27 28.06 -12.79
CA TYR A 107 -6.10 26.74 -12.17
C TYR A 107 -6.86 25.63 -12.92
N THR A 108 -6.85 25.70 -14.27
CA THR A 108 -7.70 24.85 -15.10
C THR A 108 -6.89 23.93 -15.99
N TYR A 109 -7.12 22.64 -15.85
CA TYR A 109 -6.67 21.62 -16.77
C TYR A 109 -7.66 21.46 -17.93
N THR A 110 -7.15 21.35 -19.14
CA THR A 110 -7.90 20.93 -20.32
C THR A 110 -7.26 19.65 -20.83
N ILE A 111 -7.99 18.53 -20.72
CA ILE A 111 -7.50 17.18 -21.03
C ILE A 111 -8.15 16.74 -22.33
N THR A 112 -7.35 16.51 -23.36
CA THR A 112 -7.78 15.97 -24.65
C THR A 112 -7.85 14.45 -24.55
N LEU A 113 -8.99 13.86 -24.89
CA LEU A 113 -9.14 12.41 -24.90
C LEU A 113 -8.52 11.82 -26.16
N ARG A 114 -7.94 10.63 -26.03
CA ARG A 114 -7.43 9.84 -27.14
C ARG A 114 -8.56 9.51 -28.11
N SER A 115 -8.34 9.71 -29.40
CA SER A 115 -9.33 9.39 -30.43
C SER A 115 -9.41 7.88 -30.67
N GLY A 116 -10.59 7.40 -31.02
CA GLY A 116 -10.83 5.99 -31.37
C GLY A 116 -10.85 5.01 -30.20
N VAL A 117 -10.81 5.48 -28.96
CA VAL A 117 -10.97 4.61 -27.77
C VAL A 117 -12.44 4.21 -27.64
N THR A 118 -12.65 2.90 -27.41
CA THR A 118 -13.98 2.34 -27.15
C THR A 118 -14.02 1.63 -25.81
N PHE A 119 -15.19 1.57 -25.24
CA PHE A 119 -15.49 0.61 -24.18
C PHE A 119 -15.47 -0.83 -24.71
N SER A 120 -15.43 -1.80 -23.85
CA SER A 120 -15.39 -3.23 -24.21
C SER A 120 -16.64 -3.72 -24.96
N ASP A 121 -17.74 -2.96 -24.94
CA ASP A 121 -18.96 -3.21 -25.73
C ASP A 121 -18.93 -2.54 -27.11
N GLY A 122 -17.82 -1.91 -27.50
CA GLY A 122 -17.62 -1.24 -28.79
C GLY A 122 -18.14 0.21 -28.85
N SER A 123 -18.82 0.72 -27.82
CA SER A 123 -19.26 2.11 -27.78
C SER A 123 -18.08 3.08 -27.54
N ALA A 124 -18.12 4.25 -28.17
CA ALA A 124 -17.05 5.24 -28.02
C ALA A 124 -17.00 5.83 -26.62
N VAL A 125 -15.79 6.04 -26.10
CA VAL A 125 -15.56 6.82 -24.87
C VAL A 125 -15.76 8.29 -25.13
N THR A 126 -16.56 8.95 -24.30
CA THR A 126 -16.88 10.37 -24.43
C THR A 126 -16.36 11.17 -23.24
N ALA A 127 -16.18 12.49 -23.45
CA ALA A 127 -15.84 13.39 -22.35
C ALA A 127 -16.91 13.40 -21.24
N GLN A 128 -18.17 13.07 -21.59
CA GLN A 128 -19.26 12.98 -20.60
C GLN A 128 -19.11 11.75 -19.69
N ASP A 129 -18.64 10.61 -20.21
CA ASP A 129 -18.36 9.41 -19.38
C ASP A 129 -17.26 9.72 -18.35
N VAL A 130 -16.24 10.43 -18.78
CA VAL A 130 -15.16 10.88 -17.87
C VAL A 130 -15.71 11.83 -16.80
N VAL A 131 -16.51 12.83 -17.17
CA VAL A 131 -17.13 13.78 -16.22
C VAL A 131 -18.01 13.04 -15.22
N ASN A 132 -18.82 12.09 -15.66
CA ASN A 132 -19.70 11.31 -14.78
C ASN A 132 -18.88 10.45 -13.81
N SER A 133 -17.85 9.75 -14.29
CA SER A 133 -16.96 8.94 -13.44
C SER A 133 -16.24 9.78 -12.39
N LEU A 134 -15.65 10.91 -12.78
CA LEU A 134 -14.93 11.79 -11.84
C LEU A 134 -15.87 12.47 -10.84
N ARG A 135 -17.09 12.84 -11.22
CA ARG A 135 -18.08 13.40 -10.27
C ARG A 135 -18.56 12.33 -9.27
N ARG A 136 -18.74 11.09 -9.70
CA ARG A 136 -19.00 9.97 -8.79
C ARG A 136 -17.83 9.77 -7.84
N ALA A 137 -16.60 9.79 -8.36
CA ALA A 137 -15.39 9.68 -7.55
C ALA A 137 -15.27 10.80 -6.50
N GLN A 138 -15.65 12.03 -6.85
CA GLN A 138 -15.69 13.17 -5.92
C GLN A 138 -16.60 12.93 -4.70
N SER A 139 -17.66 12.15 -4.88
CA SER A 139 -18.63 11.82 -3.83
C SER A 139 -18.34 10.45 -3.16
N SER A 140 -17.33 9.72 -3.60
CA SER A 140 -17.01 8.40 -3.06
C SER A 140 -16.07 8.48 -1.86
N ALA A 141 -16.22 7.58 -0.90
CA ALA A 141 -15.30 7.46 0.24
C ALA A 141 -13.85 7.23 -0.20
N ARG A 142 -13.67 6.53 -1.35
CA ARG A 142 -12.36 6.15 -1.87
C ARG A 142 -11.57 7.31 -2.48
N TYR A 143 -12.24 8.23 -3.20
CA TYR A 143 -11.57 9.23 -4.03
C TYR A 143 -11.90 10.68 -3.66
N SER A 144 -12.86 10.93 -2.76
CA SER A 144 -13.26 12.30 -2.40
C SER A 144 -12.08 13.15 -1.93
N GLY A 145 -11.21 12.61 -1.08
CA GLY A 145 -10.01 13.30 -0.62
C GLY A 145 -9.02 13.65 -1.75
N ARG A 146 -8.87 12.77 -2.77
CA ARG A 146 -8.01 13.01 -3.94
C ARG A 146 -8.51 14.15 -4.82
N LEU A 147 -9.83 14.36 -4.86
CA LEU A 147 -10.51 15.36 -5.68
C LEU A 147 -11.02 16.55 -4.85
N ALA A 148 -10.62 16.70 -3.59
CA ALA A 148 -11.11 17.74 -2.69
C ALA A 148 -10.84 19.18 -3.20
N GLU A 149 -9.76 19.38 -3.94
CA GLU A 149 -9.42 20.69 -4.54
C GLU A 149 -10.08 20.95 -5.91
N VAL A 150 -10.92 20.03 -6.40
CA VAL A 150 -11.61 20.20 -7.68
C VAL A 150 -12.90 20.98 -7.45
N SER A 151 -12.98 22.17 -8.04
CA SER A 151 -14.15 23.07 -7.97
C SER A 151 -15.15 22.84 -9.10
N ASP A 152 -14.68 22.43 -10.31
CA ASP A 152 -15.55 22.16 -11.46
C ASP A 152 -14.97 21.08 -12.35
N ILE A 153 -15.85 20.23 -12.90
CA ILE A 153 -15.51 19.22 -13.92
C ILE A 153 -16.57 19.29 -15.01
N ARG A 154 -16.17 19.51 -16.26
CA ARG A 154 -17.11 19.60 -17.39
C ARG A 154 -16.56 19.10 -18.69
N ALA A 155 -17.42 18.58 -19.55
CA ALA A 155 -17.10 18.30 -20.94
C ALA A 155 -17.14 19.59 -21.77
N SER A 156 -16.18 19.76 -22.68
CA SER A 156 -16.08 20.93 -23.54
C SER A 156 -15.40 20.56 -24.85
N GLY A 157 -16.16 20.50 -25.95
CA GLY A 157 -15.63 20.27 -27.28
C GLY A 157 -14.84 18.95 -27.45
N GLY A 158 -15.29 17.88 -26.83
CA GLY A 158 -14.61 16.57 -26.85
C GLY A 158 -13.45 16.45 -25.83
N ALA A 159 -13.12 17.52 -25.12
CA ALA A 159 -12.14 17.52 -24.02
C ALA A 159 -12.84 17.56 -22.66
N VAL A 160 -12.09 17.22 -21.59
CA VAL A 160 -12.50 17.37 -20.20
C VAL A 160 -11.79 18.56 -19.58
N ARG A 161 -12.54 19.47 -18.99
CA ARG A 161 -11.99 20.60 -18.24
C ARG A 161 -12.18 20.36 -16.74
N ILE A 162 -11.08 20.51 -16.00
CA ILE A 162 -11.07 20.36 -14.53
C ILE A 162 -10.49 21.66 -13.97
N THR A 163 -11.28 22.36 -13.15
CA THR A 163 -10.85 23.59 -12.46
C THR A 163 -10.59 23.29 -11.01
N LEU A 164 -9.45 23.71 -10.49
CA LEU A 164 -9.03 23.54 -9.11
C LEU A 164 -9.33 24.82 -8.30
N THR A 165 -9.29 24.69 -6.98
CA THR A 165 -9.42 25.83 -6.03
C THR A 165 -8.09 26.56 -5.85
N GLY A 166 -6.96 26.01 -6.28
CA GLY A 166 -5.62 26.59 -6.17
C GLY A 166 -4.64 25.99 -7.18
N ASP A 167 -3.41 26.52 -7.20
CA ASP A 167 -2.35 26.02 -8.09
C ASP A 167 -1.88 24.63 -7.64
N ASN A 168 -2.05 23.64 -8.50
CA ASN A 168 -1.48 22.31 -8.37
C ASN A 168 -1.08 21.80 -9.75
N ARG A 169 0.20 21.90 -10.08
CA ARG A 169 0.77 21.51 -11.39
C ARG A 169 0.97 20.01 -11.54
N SER A 170 0.91 19.27 -10.46
CA SER A 170 1.08 17.81 -10.42
C SER A 170 -0.27 17.09 -10.32
N PHE A 171 -1.40 17.80 -10.41
CA PHE A 171 -2.73 17.22 -10.20
C PHE A 171 -3.05 16.05 -11.15
N VAL A 172 -2.44 15.97 -12.32
CA VAL A 172 -2.64 14.86 -13.28
C VAL A 172 -2.27 13.49 -12.68
N SER A 173 -1.35 13.43 -11.71
CA SER A 173 -1.01 12.19 -11.01
C SER A 173 -2.10 11.69 -10.06
N ARG A 174 -3.16 12.47 -9.85
CA ARG A 174 -4.37 12.05 -9.13
C ARG A 174 -5.46 11.50 -10.05
N LEU A 175 -5.26 11.56 -11.37
CA LEU A 175 -6.26 11.21 -12.39
C LEU A 175 -6.07 9.79 -12.98
N ASP A 176 -5.44 8.88 -12.22
CA ASP A 176 -5.45 7.43 -12.44
C ASP A 176 -6.77 6.79 -11.98
N ILE A 177 -7.79 7.62 -11.70
CA ILE A 177 -9.13 7.20 -11.33
C ILE A 177 -9.81 6.52 -12.52
N PRO A 178 -10.28 5.27 -12.36
CA PRO A 178 -10.89 4.52 -13.44
C PRO A 178 -12.14 5.18 -14.02
N ILE A 179 -12.29 5.10 -15.33
CA ILE A 179 -13.44 5.59 -16.07
C ILE A 179 -14.38 4.43 -16.38
N VAL A 180 -15.65 4.64 -16.11
CA VAL A 180 -16.73 3.67 -16.29
C VAL A 180 -17.74 4.22 -17.30
N LYS A 181 -18.28 3.36 -18.17
CA LYS A 181 -19.33 3.76 -19.11
C LYS A 181 -20.56 4.21 -18.34
N SER A 182 -21.06 5.41 -18.69
CA SER A 182 -22.27 5.97 -18.09
C SER A 182 -23.48 5.08 -18.33
N GLY A 183 -24.27 4.85 -17.28
CA GLY A 183 -25.46 4.00 -17.30
C GLY A 183 -25.21 2.52 -17.03
N THR A 184 -23.97 2.10 -16.77
CA THR A 184 -23.62 0.72 -16.39
C THR A 184 -23.22 0.55 -14.92
N GLU A 185 -23.27 1.60 -14.14
CA GLU A 185 -22.76 1.69 -12.76
C GLU A 185 -23.46 0.74 -11.78
N SER A 186 -24.68 0.33 -12.08
CA SER A 186 -25.44 -0.62 -11.26
C SER A 186 -25.11 -2.10 -11.55
N SER A 187 -24.29 -2.37 -12.56
CA SER A 187 -23.80 -3.71 -12.84
C SER A 187 -22.76 -4.14 -11.81
N THR A 188 -22.69 -5.43 -11.49
CA THR A 188 -21.61 -5.99 -10.67
C THR A 188 -20.23 -5.70 -11.31
N PHE A 189 -20.15 -5.77 -12.64
CA PHE A 189 -19.01 -5.36 -13.44
C PHE A 189 -19.44 -4.27 -14.43
N PRO A 190 -19.36 -2.99 -14.09
CA PRO A 190 -19.60 -1.92 -15.05
C PRO A 190 -18.71 -2.05 -16.29
N THR A 191 -19.13 -1.45 -17.41
CA THR A 191 -18.36 -1.52 -18.65
C THR A 191 -17.15 -0.60 -18.60
N GLY A 192 -15.96 -1.16 -18.84
CA GLY A 192 -14.67 -0.45 -18.84
C GLY A 192 -13.99 -0.47 -20.20
N THR A 193 -12.79 0.13 -20.27
CA THR A 193 -11.96 0.24 -21.48
C THR A 193 -10.75 -0.69 -21.48
N GLY A 194 -10.53 -1.40 -20.39
CA GLY A 194 -9.31 -2.17 -20.12
C GLY A 194 -9.08 -3.35 -21.06
N PRO A 195 -7.93 -4.04 -20.87
CA PRO A 195 -7.55 -5.18 -21.72
C PRO A 195 -8.50 -6.36 -21.63
N TYR A 196 -9.27 -6.47 -20.56
CA TYR A 196 -10.23 -7.55 -20.35
C TYR A 196 -11.62 -7.00 -20.03
N ALA A 197 -12.64 -7.80 -20.31
CA ALA A 197 -14.04 -7.51 -19.98
C ALA A 197 -14.69 -8.71 -19.30
N TYR A 198 -15.57 -8.45 -18.32
CA TYR A 198 -16.33 -9.51 -17.67
C TYR A 198 -17.33 -10.16 -18.62
N SER A 199 -17.41 -11.49 -18.55
CA SER A 199 -18.45 -12.30 -19.21
C SER A 199 -18.95 -13.35 -18.23
N GLY A 200 -20.27 -13.54 -18.21
CA GLY A 200 -20.93 -14.64 -17.48
C GLY A 200 -21.27 -15.84 -18.36
N GLU A 201 -21.06 -15.75 -19.67
CA GLU A 201 -21.36 -16.79 -20.61
C GLU A 201 -20.38 -17.97 -20.47
N GLY A 202 -20.89 -19.16 -20.20
CA GLY A 202 -20.06 -20.33 -19.95
C GLY A 202 -19.30 -20.31 -18.62
N GLY A 203 -19.78 -19.54 -17.63
CA GLY A 203 -19.15 -19.33 -16.33
C GLY A 203 -18.55 -17.93 -16.17
N ALA A 204 -18.37 -17.49 -14.92
CA ALA A 204 -17.77 -16.18 -14.64
C ALA A 204 -16.30 -16.15 -15.10
N HIS A 205 -15.95 -15.22 -15.98
CA HIS A 205 -14.57 -15.04 -16.45
C HIS A 205 -14.33 -13.62 -16.98
N LEU A 206 -13.07 -13.27 -17.12
CA LEU A 206 -12.66 -12.11 -17.90
C LEU A 206 -12.21 -12.58 -19.28
N ALA A 207 -12.87 -12.10 -20.33
CA ALA A 207 -12.50 -12.33 -21.73
C ALA A 207 -11.60 -11.19 -22.23
N GLN A 208 -10.71 -11.52 -23.15
CA GLN A 208 -9.88 -10.52 -23.83
C GLN A 208 -10.77 -9.47 -24.53
N ASN A 209 -10.47 -8.20 -24.33
CA ASN A 209 -11.11 -7.10 -25.05
C ASN A 209 -10.45 -6.93 -26.43
N ALA A 210 -11.08 -7.48 -27.47
CA ALA A 210 -10.57 -7.43 -28.84
C ALA A 210 -10.46 -5.99 -29.38
N SER A 211 -11.20 -5.04 -28.80
CA SER A 211 -11.21 -3.61 -29.19
C SER A 211 -10.30 -2.77 -28.29
N TRP A 212 -9.43 -3.41 -27.47
CA TRP A 212 -8.55 -2.65 -26.58
C TRP A 212 -7.63 -1.71 -27.37
N TRP A 213 -7.74 -0.43 -27.09
CA TRP A 213 -7.11 0.65 -27.85
C TRP A 213 -5.58 0.59 -27.94
N GLN A 214 -4.92 -0.06 -26.97
CA GLN A 214 -3.45 -0.19 -27.01
C GLN A 214 -2.96 -1.20 -28.05
N GLY A 215 -3.81 -2.09 -28.54
CA GLY A 215 -3.46 -3.06 -29.59
C GLY A 215 -2.34 -4.03 -29.21
N LYS A 216 -1.98 -4.12 -27.93
CA LYS A 216 -0.94 -5.03 -27.44
C LYS A 216 -1.47 -6.45 -27.39
N SER A 217 -0.60 -7.42 -27.69
CA SER A 217 -0.92 -8.83 -27.47
C SER A 217 -1.06 -9.10 -25.97
N LEU A 218 -2.16 -9.72 -25.57
CA LEU A 218 -2.40 -10.11 -24.19
C LEU A 218 -1.94 -11.56 -23.98
N PRO A 219 -1.41 -11.89 -22.78
CA PRO A 219 -0.84 -13.21 -22.51
C PRO A 219 -1.90 -14.32 -22.42
N LEU A 220 -3.15 -13.97 -22.10
CA LEU A 220 -4.24 -14.90 -21.88
C LEU A 220 -5.48 -14.46 -22.65
N GLU A 221 -6.15 -15.37 -23.33
CA GLU A 221 -7.44 -15.09 -24.00
C GLU A 221 -8.59 -15.03 -22.99
N ARG A 222 -8.46 -15.78 -21.89
CA ARG A 222 -9.49 -15.93 -20.86
C ARG A 222 -8.84 -16.09 -19.49
N ILE A 223 -9.40 -15.42 -18.49
CA ILE A 223 -9.06 -15.55 -17.08
C ILE A 223 -10.31 -16.03 -16.34
N GLU A 224 -10.25 -17.23 -15.77
CA GLU A 224 -11.37 -17.77 -15.00
C GLU A 224 -11.55 -16.99 -13.70
N LEU A 225 -12.79 -16.89 -13.21
CA LEU A 225 -13.10 -16.25 -11.94
C LEU A 225 -13.62 -17.28 -10.94
N THR A 226 -12.84 -17.54 -9.90
CA THR A 226 -13.22 -18.42 -8.80
C THR A 226 -14.04 -17.66 -7.77
N ALA A 227 -15.30 -18.09 -7.56
CA ALA A 227 -16.18 -17.44 -6.60
C ALA A 227 -15.75 -17.72 -5.16
N CYS A 228 -15.42 -16.68 -4.43
CA CYS A 228 -15.12 -16.70 -3.01
C CYS A 228 -16.24 -16.02 -2.22
N LYS A 229 -16.42 -16.42 -0.96
CA LYS A 229 -17.44 -15.87 -0.07
C LYS A 229 -16.92 -14.64 0.69
N ASP A 230 -15.65 -14.70 1.10
CA ASP A 230 -14.97 -13.75 1.97
C ASP A 230 -13.45 -13.82 1.74
N THR A 231 -12.69 -12.96 2.42
CA THR A 231 -11.23 -12.89 2.33
C THR A 231 -10.55 -14.20 2.76
N ASP A 232 -11.09 -14.90 3.76
CA ASP A 232 -10.55 -16.21 4.19
C ASP A 232 -10.66 -17.24 3.09
N SER A 233 -11.80 -17.29 2.38
CA SER A 233 -11.99 -18.20 1.25
C SER A 233 -11.12 -17.83 0.05
N VAL A 234 -10.76 -16.57 -0.13
CA VAL A 234 -9.75 -16.12 -1.14
C VAL A 234 -8.38 -16.72 -0.82
N SER A 235 -7.93 -16.59 0.43
CA SER A 235 -6.65 -17.16 0.89
C SER A 235 -6.66 -18.69 0.74
N TYR A 236 -7.75 -19.35 1.13
CA TYR A 236 -7.91 -20.80 0.95
C TYR A 236 -7.82 -21.22 -0.52
N ALA A 237 -8.52 -20.54 -1.42
CA ALA A 237 -8.49 -20.84 -2.86
C ALA A 237 -7.07 -20.72 -3.44
N PHE A 238 -6.25 -19.77 -2.94
CA PHE A 238 -4.86 -19.64 -3.32
C PHE A 238 -4.03 -20.83 -2.82
N TYR A 239 -4.16 -21.23 -1.56
CA TYR A 239 -3.45 -22.40 -1.01
C TYR A 239 -3.90 -23.71 -1.69
N ALA A 240 -5.18 -23.83 -2.04
CA ALA A 240 -5.71 -24.95 -2.79
C ALA A 240 -5.30 -24.93 -4.27
N ARG A 241 -4.60 -23.88 -4.73
CA ARG A 241 -4.22 -23.68 -6.13
C ARG A 241 -5.40 -23.54 -7.10
N GLU A 242 -6.55 -23.16 -6.59
CA GLU A 242 -7.75 -22.85 -7.37
C GLU A 242 -7.64 -21.48 -8.05
N VAL A 243 -6.81 -20.59 -7.49
CA VAL A 243 -6.40 -19.31 -8.07
C VAL A 243 -4.88 -19.18 -8.08
N GLN A 244 -4.31 -18.43 -9.03
CA GLN A 244 -2.87 -18.37 -9.26
C GLN A 244 -2.25 -17.03 -8.87
N LEU A 245 -3.05 -16.00 -8.56
CA LEU A 245 -2.56 -14.72 -8.10
C LEU A 245 -3.42 -14.22 -6.94
N LEU A 246 -2.76 -13.70 -5.92
CA LEU A 246 -3.37 -13.05 -4.78
C LEU A 246 -2.65 -11.72 -4.53
N PHE A 247 -3.44 -10.67 -4.33
CA PHE A 247 -2.92 -9.39 -3.83
C PHE A 247 -2.93 -9.43 -2.29
N CYS A 248 -1.80 -9.06 -1.68
CA CYS A 248 -1.67 -8.97 -0.23
C CYS A 248 -1.23 -7.57 0.17
N ASP A 249 -1.98 -6.92 1.05
CA ASP A 249 -1.55 -5.71 1.76
C ASP A 249 -0.95 -6.12 3.11
N LEU A 250 0.38 -6.14 3.19
CA LEU A 250 1.11 -6.52 4.40
C LEU A 250 0.97 -5.48 5.54
N THR A 251 0.41 -4.30 5.25
CA THR A 251 0.21 -3.22 6.22
C THR A 251 -1.24 -3.10 6.69
N GLY A 252 -2.13 -3.87 6.07
CA GLY A 252 -3.56 -3.89 6.36
C GLY A 252 -3.90 -4.46 7.74
N ALA A 253 -5.17 -4.36 8.09
CA ALA A 253 -5.73 -5.04 9.25
C ALA A 253 -6.00 -6.52 8.95
N ASP A 254 -6.11 -6.87 7.67
CA ASP A 254 -6.33 -8.24 7.26
C ASP A 254 -5.01 -9.02 7.38
N ASP A 255 -4.96 -9.95 8.30
CA ASP A 255 -3.87 -10.92 8.49
C ASP A 255 -3.82 -11.93 7.32
N SER A 256 -3.92 -11.45 6.08
CA SER A 256 -3.68 -12.26 4.89
C SER A 256 -2.17 -12.50 4.73
N SER A 257 -1.55 -12.99 5.80
CA SER A 257 -0.19 -13.49 5.76
C SER A 257 -0.19 -14.74 4.90
N VAL A 258 0.26 -14.61 3.65
CA VAL A 258 0.43 -15.76 2.77
C VAL A 258 1.66 -16.54 3.22
N TYR A 259 1.43 -17.64 3.90
CA TYR A 259 2.46 -18.61 4.25
C TYR A 259 2.55 -19.65 3.15
N GLY A 260 3.71 -19.81 2.53
CA GLY A 260 3.92 -20.88 1.54
C GLY A 260 4.97 -20.54 0.49
N SER A 261 5.23 -21.49 -0.39
CA SER A 261 6.11 -21.30 -1.55
C SER A 261 5.33 -20.65 -2.68
N GLY A 262 5.65 -19.42 -3.02
CA GLY A 262 5.13 -18.67 -4.14
C GLY A 262 6.16 -17.70 -4.67
N ASP A 263 6.00 -17.25 -5.91
CA ASP A 263 6.78 -16.13 -6.43
C ASP A 263 6.11 -14.82 -5.94
N TYR A 264 6.91 -13.88 -5.46
CA TYR A 264 6.44 -12.58 -4.99
C TYR A 264 6.86 -11.49 -5.97
N THR A 265 5.97 -10.55 -6.18
CA THR A 265 6.27 -9.30 -6.89
C THR A 265 5.77 -8.15 -6.04
N ASP A 266 6.67 -7.25 -5.66
CA ASP A 266 6.32 -6.08 -4.87
C ASP A 266 5.82 -4.96 -5.79
N ALA A 267 4.71 -4.34 -5.39
CA ALA A 267 4.22 -3.11 -5.97
C ALA A 267 4.35 -1.99 -4.95
N ALA A 268 5.14 -0.97 -5.26
CA ALA A 268 5.26 0.20 -4.41
C ALA A 268 3.90 0.91 -4.28
N THR A 269 3.55 1.32 -3.07
CA THR A 269 2.32 2.04 -2.77
C THR A 269 2.61 3.42 -2.22
N THR A 270 1.59 4.27 -2.15
CA THR A 270 1.67 5.57 -1.46
C THR A 270 1.26 5.46 0.02
N ILE A 271 1.10 4.24 0.55
CA ILE A 271 0.79 4.01 1.96
C ILE A 271 2.06 4.23 2.78
N MET A 272 2.01 5.17 3.70
CA MET A 272 3.12 5.51 4.59
C MET A 272 2.74 5.25 6.03
N GLN A 273 3.60 4.50 6.74
CA GLN A 273 3.59 4.42 8.19
C GLN A 273 4.56 5.47 8.74
N TYR A 274 4.15 6.23 9.73
CA TYR A 274 4.98 7.29 10.30
C TYR A 274 4.80 7.43 11.79
N LEU A 275 5.86 7.87 12.45
CA LEU A 275 5.86 8.21 13.87
C LEU A 275 5.51 9.69 14.01
N CYS A 276 4.34 9.98 14.55
CA CYS A 276 3.92 11.32 14.93
C CYS A 276 4.45 11.65 16.33
N LEU A 277 4.98 12.86 16.51
CA LEU A 277 5.46 13.37 17.79
C LEU A 277 4.57 14.53 18.24
N ASN A 278 4.04 14.47 19.46
CA ASN A 278 3.19 15.54 20.00
C ASN A 278 4.04 16.77 20.37
N THR A 279 4.09 17.74 19.48
CA THR A 279 4.91 18.95 19.64
C THR A 279 4.40 19.91 20.74
N ARG A 280 3.21 19.63 21.31
CA ARG A 280 2.65 20.40 22.45
C ARG A 280 3.09 19.84 23.81
N ARG A 281 3.78 18.69 23.81
CA ARG A 281 4.24 18.02 25.05
C ARG A 281 5.76 17.91 25.08
N ALA A 282 6.34 18.25 26.23
CA ALA A 282 7.77 18.00 26.46
C ALA A 282 8.04 16.47 26.51
N PRO A 283 9.14 15.98 25.92
CA PRO A 283 10.25 16.75 25.38
C PRO A 283 10.14 17.09 23.89
N PHE A 284 9.02 16.75 23.22
CA PHE A 284 8.87 16.90 21.77
C PHE A 284 8.49 18.31 21.32
N ASP A 285 8.25 19.24 22.23
CA ASP A 285 8.21 20.67 21.97
C ASP A 285 9.58 21.21 21.50
N ASP A 286 10.70 20.57 21.88
CA ASP A 286 12.03 20.89 21.40
C ASP A 286 12.33 20.26 20.02
N PRO A 287 12.62 21.07 18.97
CA PRO A 287 13.02 20.54 17.67
C PRO A 287 14.31 19.69 17.68
N ALA A 288 15.23 19.94 18.64
CA ALA A 288 16.46 19.17 18.76
C ALA A 288 16.16 17.72 19.18
N VAL A 289 15.22 17.53 20.12
CA VAL A 289 14.77 16.20 20.53
C VAL A 289 14.06 15.47 19.39
N ARG A 290 13.19 16.17 18.62
CA ARG A 290 12.54 15.56 17.46
C ARG A 290 13.55 15.10 16.40
N ARG A 291 14.60 15.88 16.14
CA ARG A 291 15.71 15.45 15.25
C ARG A 291 16.46 14.26 15.80
N ALA A 292 16.70 14.21 17.12
CA ALA A 292 17.34 13.08 17.76
C ALA A 292 16.56 11.77 17.53
N VAL A 293 15.22 11.80 17.66
CA VAL A 293 14.35 10.62 17.42
C VAL A 293 14.57 10.02 16.02
N THR A 294 14.85 10.85 15.01
CA THR A 294 15.13 10.36 13.65
C THR A 294 16.34 9.42 13.60
N LEU A 295 17.35 9.65 14.45
CA LEU A 295 18.53 8.79 14.56
C LEU A 295 18.27 7.52 15.36
N GLY A 296 17.32 7.56 16.31
CA GLY A 296 17.00 6.45 17.21
C GLY A 296 16.05 5.39 16.63
N VAL A 297 15.42 5.65 15.47
CA VAL A 297 14.48 4.73 14.85
C VAL A 297 15.14 3.95 13.71
N ASP A 298 15.30 2.63 13.90
CA ASP A 298 15.81 1.71 12.86
C ASP A 298 14.68 1.26 11.91
N ARG A 299 14.45 2.05 10.88
CA ARG A 299 13.39 1.80 9.88
C ARG A 299 13.66 0.55 9.07
N ALA A 300 14.93 0.30 8.72
CA ALA A 300 15.31 -0.84 7.92
C ALA A 300 15.07 -2.16 8.67
N SER A 301 15.39 -2.19 9.96
CA SER A 301 15.10 -3.35 10.82
C SER A 301 13.60 -3.58 10.98
N CYS A 302 12.78 -2.53 11.09
CA CYS A 302 11.31 -2.68 11.13
C CYS A 302 10.77 -3.28 9.83
N VAL A 303 11.21 -2.82 8.67
CA VAL A 303 10.83 -3.38 7.36
C VAL A 303 11.25 -4.83 7.23
N SER A 304 12.51 -5.14 7.58
CA SER A 304 13.03 -6.50 7.49
C SER A 304 12.33 -7.48 8.44
N ALA A 305 12.06 -7.06 9.68
CA ALA A 305 11.49 -7.94 10.70
C ALA A 305 9.98 -8.18 10.52
N TYR A 306 9.23 -7.16 10.08
CA TYR A 306 7.77 -7.22 10.11
C TYR A 306 7.12 -7.21 8.74
N LEU A 307 7.81 -6.76 7.70
CA LEU A 307 7.38 -6.85 6.31
C LEU A 307 8.22 -7.82 5.49
N LEU A 308 9.08 -8.61 6.13
CA LEU A 308 9.96 -9.59 5.47
C LEU A 308 10.79 -8.99 4.33
N GLY A 309 11.06 -7.69 4.36
CA GLY A 309 11.74 -6.94 3.31
C GLY A 309 10.83 -6.37 2.22
N HIS A 310 9.52 -6.68 2.23
CA HIS A 310 8.53 -6.22 1.24
C HIS A 310 8.02 -4.80 1.52
N GLY A 311 8.91 -3.90 1.89
CA GLY A 311 8.62 -2.49 2.16
C GLY A 311 9.83 -1.62 1.91
N LEU A 312 9.64 -0.32 1.88
CA LEU A 312 10.70 0.67 1.70
C LEU A 312 10.87 1.49 2.98
N ALA A 313 12.09 1.50 3.52
CA ALA A 313 12.42 2.40 4.63
C ALA A 313 12.50 3.84 4.11
N ALA A 314 11.73 4.76 4.72
CA ALA A 314 11.65 6.16 4.31
C ALA A 314 11.88 7.10 5.49
N GLN A 315 12.53 8.23 5.26
CA GLN A 315 12.69 9.32 6.23
C GLN A 315 11.83 10.54 5.93
N PHE A 316 11.34 10.62 4.69
CA PHE A 316 10.56 11.75 4.20
C PHE A 316 9.19 11.27 3.74
N PRO A 317 8.17 12.14 3.73
CA PRO A 317 6.82 11.79 3.34
C PRO A 317 6.63 11.74 1.81
N VAL A 318 7.55 11.09 1.15
CA VAL A 318 7.59 10.76 -0.29
C VAL A 318 8.06 9.33 -0.40
N SER A 319 7.52 8.53 -1.32
CA SER A 319 8.01 7.16 -1.52
C SER A 319 9.46 7.15 -1.99
N PRO A 320 10.34 6.30 -1.43
CA PRO A 320 11.69 6.11 -1.95
C PRO A 320 11.75 5.64 -3.42
N ALA A 321 10.66 5.12 -3.96
CA ALA A 321 10.53 4.78 -5.37
C ALA A 321 10.34 6.01 -6.28
N SER A 322 9.90 7.15 -5.73
CA SER A 322 9.71 8.38 -6.50
C SER A 322 11.03 9.08 -6.79
N GLY A 323 11.15 9.63 -8.01
CA GLY A 323 12.28 10.50 -8.38
C GLY A 323 12.37 11.79 -7.55
N LEU A 324 11.31 12.15 -6.82
CA LEU A 324 11.28 13.32 -5.92
C LEU A 324 11.80 13.01 -4.50
N TYR A 325 12.13 11.76 -4.20
CA TYR A 325 12.62 11.38 -2.88
C TYR A 325 14.03 11.97 -2.62
N PRO A 326 14.22 12.78 -1.56
CA PRO A 326 15.47 13.47 -1.31
C PRO A 326 16.51 12.57 -0.62
N LYS A 327 16.97 11.55 -1.31
CA LYS A 327 17.87 10.52 -0.80
C LYS A 327 19.18 11.09 -0.18
N ASP A 328 19.68 12.18 -0.76
CA ASP A 328 20.93 12.82 -0.29
C ASP A 328 20.77 13.51 1.07
N LEU A 329 19.54 13.69 1.56
CA LEU A 329 19.24 14.26 2.87
C LEU A 329 19.01 13.20 3.95
N GLU A 330 19.06 11.93 3.61
CA GLU A 330 18.89 10.86 4.59
C GLU A 330 20.02 10.84 5.61
N THR A 331 19.64 10.56 6.87
CA THR A 331 20.58 10.33 7.96
C THR A 331 20.54 8.87 8.38
N ALA A 332 21.69 8.25 8.52
CA ALA A 332 21.78 6.87 8.97
C ALA A 332 21.24 6.70 10.40
N TYR A 333 20.57 5.59 10.64
CA TYR A 333 20.27 5.14 11.98
C TYR A 333 21.56 5.00 12.81
N SER A 334 21.59 5.57 14.01
CA SER A 334 22.73 5.52 14.89
C SER A 334 22.30 5.68 16.35
N GLN A 335 22.47 4.65 17.16
CA GLN A 335 22.21 4.74 18.60
C GLN A 335 23.17 5.68 19.30
N ASP A 336 24.44 5.73 18.89
CA ASP A 336 25.43 6.66 19.45
C ASP A 336 25.10 8.11 19.04
N GLY A 337 24.66 8.30 17.78
CA GLY A 337 24.19 9.60 17.31
C GLY A 337 22.93 10.05 18.06
N TYR A 338 21.99 9.13 18.33
CA TYR A 338 20.80 9.40 19.15
C TYR A 338 21.18 9.84 20.57
N ALA A 339 22.09 9.09 21.21
CA ALA A 339 22.62 9.41 22.52
C ALA A 339 23.20 10.83 22.59
N SER A 340 24.13 11.11 21.69
CA SER A 340 24.82 12.41 21.63
C SER A 340 23.84 13.56 21.35
N ALA A 341 22.81 13.32 20.52
CA ALA A 341 21.80 14.32 20.22
C ALA A 341 20.86 14.59 21.40
N LEU A 342 20.50 13.56 22.18
CA LEU A 342 19.72 13.73 23.41
C LEU A 342 20.50 14.48 24.48
N GLU A 343 21.80 14.17 24.67
CA GLU A 343 22.67 14.86 25.59
C GLU A 343 22.81 16.35 25.22
N ALA A 344 23.03 16.64 23.93
CA ALA A 344 23.08 18.01 23.41
C ALA A 344 21.75 18.77 23.60
N ALA A 345 20.62 18.08 23.60
CA ALA A 345 19.31 18.64 23.90
C ALA A 345 18.98 18.72 25.40
N GLY A 346 19.97 18.45 26.29
CA GLY A 346 19.81 18.52 27.75
C GLY A 346 19.01 17.35 28.36
N LEU A 347 18.89 16.25 27.65
CA LEU A 347 18.43 14.96 28.15
C LEU A 347 19.65 14.08 28.46
N ASN A 348 19.55 13.04 29.26
CA ASN A 348 20.64 12.30 29.89
C ASN A 348 21.13 12.93 31.21
N THR A 349 20.15 13.42 31.98
CA THR A 349 20.39 14.07 33.27
C THR A 349 20.17 13.16 34.47
N GLY A 350 19.77 11.91 34.21
CA GLY A 350 19.35 10.94 35.21
C GLY A 350 17.91 11.13 35.70
N LYS A 351 17.12 11.97 35.05
CA LYS A 351 15.70 12.19 35.34
C LYS A 351 14.84 11.52 34.28
N THR A 352 14.46 10.27 34.53
CA THR A 352 13.60 9.50 33.61
C THR A 352 12.27 10.19 33.35
N ARG A 353 11.90 10.29 32.08
CA ARG A 353 10.59 10.75 31.60
C ARG A 353 9.84 9.57 30.99
N SER A 354 8.69 9.26 31.54
CA SER A 354 7.78 8.25 30.96
C SER A 354 7.00 8.87 29.82
N LEU A 355 7.04 8.23 28.65
CA LEU A 355 6.37 8.65 27.42
C LEU A 355 5.47 7.52 26.92
N THR A 356 4.34 7.90 26.32
CA THR A 356 3.37 6.95 25.76
C THR A 356 3.45 6.97 24.23
N LEU A 357 3.70 5.79 23.63
CA LEU A 357 3.57 5.58 22.19
C LEU A 357 2.22 4.91 21.91
N LEU A 358 1.31 5.65 21.32
CA LEU A 358 -0.02 5.19 20.99
C LEU A 358 -0.01 4.42 19.67
N VAL A 359 -0.75 3.31 19.60
CA VAL A 359 -0.91 2.50 18.40
C VAL A 359 -2.29 1.84 18.34
N ASN A 360 -2.84 1.67 17.14
CA ASN A 360 -4.04 0.88 16.89
C ASN A 360 -3.73 -0.61 17.07
N GLN A 361 -4.53 -1.32 17.86
CA GLN A 361 -4.32 -2.73 18.22
C GLN A 361 -4.73 -3.74 17.13
N GLU A 362 -5.59 -3.37 16.15
CA GLU A 362 -6.09 -4.29 15.14
C GLU A 362 -5.01 -4.70 14.12
N SER A 363 -3.89 -4.00 14.06
CA SER A 363 -2.75 -4.38 13.22
C SER A 363 -1.60 -4.92 14.05
N SER A 364 -1.39 -6.22 14.03
CA SER A 364 -0.28 -6.90 14.71
C SER A 364 1.08 -6.37 14.24
N PHE A 365 1.19 -6.08 12.94
CA PHE A 365 2.34 -5.42 12.32
C PHE A 365 2.66 -4.07 13.00
N ARG A 366 1.65 -3.19 13.15
CA ARG A 366 1.86 -1.86 13.75
C ARG A 366 2.21 -1.96 15.24
N VAL A 367 1.57 -2.87 15.96
CA VAL A 367 1.88 -3.10 17.38
C VAL A 367 3.32 -3.56 17.56
N SER A 368 3.78 -4.53 16.77
CA SER A 368 5.16 -5.03 16.82
C SER A 368 6.18 -3.96 16.43
N THR A 369 5.86 -3.18 15.40
CA THR A 369 6.68 -2.03 14.98
C THR A 369 6.78 -0.97 16.10
N ALA A 370 5.66 -0.64 16.74
CA ALA A 370 5.63 0.30 17.86
C ALA A 370 6.46 -0.20 19.06
N GLN A 371 6.40 -1.49 19.37
CA GLN A 371 7.22 -2.09 20.44
C GLN A 371 8.72 -1.98 20.14
N THR A 372 9.13 -2.23 18.89
CA THR A 372 10.53 -2.09 18.46
C THR A 372 11.00 -0.64 18.52
N ILE A 373 10.18 0.29 18.05
CA ILE A 373 10.47 1.73 18.14
C ILE A 373 10.59 2.16 19.60
N ALA A 374 9.63 1.76 20.45
CA ALA A 374 9.65 2.07 21.89
C ALA A 374 10.92 1.55 22.57
N ALA A 375 11.33 0.32 22.27
CA ALA A 375 12.56 -0.26 22.81
C ALA A 375 13.82 0.49 22.34
N GLY A 376 13.86 0.89 21.08
CA GLY A 376 14.97 1.68 20.49
C GLY A 376 15.09 3.08 21.11
N LEU A 377 13.95 3.72 21.39
CA LEU A 377 13.89 5.07 21.97
C LEU A 377 13.97 5.09 23.49
N SER A 378 13.69 3.96 24.18
CA SER A 378 13.75 3.85 25.66
C SER A 378 15.19 3.79 26.14
N ARG A 379 15.92 4.88 25.97
CA ARG A 379 17.30 5.02 26.38
C ARG A 379 17.50 6.35 27.09
N TYR A 380 18.54 6.40 27.92
CA TYR A 380 18.88 7.61 28.66
C TYR A 380 17.72 8.04 29.58
N ASP A 381 17.31 9.29 29.52
CA ASP A 381 16.21 9.82 30.34
C ASP A 381 14.82 9.52 29.76
N LEU A 382 14.69 8.80 28.64
CA LEU A 382 13.42 8.48 28.02
C LEU A 382 13.03 7.03 28.29
N GLN A 383 11.81 6.81 28.74
CA GLN A 383 11.18 5.50 28.86
C GLN A 383 9.85 5.52 28.07
N VAL A 384 9.85 4.87 26.92
CA VAL A 384 8.69 4.82 26.03
C VAL A 384 7.92 3.53 26.27
N THR A 385 6.63 3.66 26.57
CA THR A 385 5.70 2.54 26.76
C THR A 385 4.66 2.53 25.67
N VAL A 386 4.43 1.37 25.04
CA VAL A 386 3.39 1.21 24.02
C VAL A 386 2.01 1.11 24.68
N ARG A 387 1.07 1.92 24.22
CA ARG A 387 -0.34 1.86 24.56
C ARG A 387 -1.12 1.51 23.29
N SER A 388 -1.55 0.24 23.19
CA SER A 388 -2.39 -0.23 22.09
C SER A 388 -3.86 -0.10 22.46
N LEU A 389 -4.67 0.48 21.57
CA LEU A 389 -6.10 0.73 21.77
C LEU A 389 -6.90 0.20 20.58
N PRO A 390 -8.18 -0.20 20.81
CA PRO A 390 -9.16 -0.39 19.75
C PRO A 390 -9.27 0.85 18.87
N TYR A 391 -9.65 0.68 17.59
CA TYR A 391 -9.63 1.76 16.60
C TYR A 391 -10.39 3.02 17.06
N ASP A 392 -11.59 2.87 17.59
CA ASP A 392 -12.41 4.02 18.03
C ASP A 392 -11.77 4.78 19.20
N GLU A 393 -11.21 4.05 20.17
CA GLU A 393 -10.49 4.65 21.30
C GLU A 393 -9.15 5.27 20.87
N TYR A 394 -8.48 4.65 19.88
CA TYR A 394 -7.27 5.17 19.29
C TYR A 394 -7.53 6.51 18.59
N VAL A 395 -8.60 6.60 17.78
CA VAL A 395 -9.00 7.85 17.11
C VAL A 395 -9.35 8.92 18.14
N GLN A 396 -10.13 8.57 19.17
CA GLN A 396 -10.48 9.51 20.24
C GLN A 396 -9.24 10.04 20.98
N ALA A 397 -8.25 9.17 21.27
CA ALA A 397 -7.02 9.58 21.92
C ALA A 397 -6.19 10.53 21.02
N LEU A 398 -6.18 10.28 19.69
CA LEU A 398 -5.55 11.19 18.72
C LEU A 398 -6.20 12.56 18.72
N GLU A 399 -7.53 12.64 18.62
CA GLU A 399 -8.29 13.90 18.62
C GLU A 399 -8.08 14.71 19.91
N GLN A 400 -7.95 14.03 21.04
CA GLN A 400 -7.69 14.66 22.34
C GLN A 400 -6.20 15.02 22.56
N GLY A 401 -5.30 14.58 21.65
CA GLY A 401 -3.86 14.74 21.85
C GLY A 401 -3.32 13.94 23.07
N ASP A 402 -3.99 12.85 23.44
CA ASP A 402 -3.61 12.04 24.59
C ASP A 402 -2.54 10.97 24.24
N PHE A 403 -1.41 11.47 23.79
CA PHE A 403 -0.20 10.70 23.47
C PHE A 403 1.03 11.61 23.50
N ASP A 404 2.20 11.02 23.61
CA ASP A 404 3.48 11.69 23.39
C ASP A 404 4.03 11.36 21.99
N LEU A 405 3.93 10.08 21.61
CA LEU A 405 4.21 9.57 20.27
C LEU A 405 3.00 8.77 19.78
N CYS A 406 2.80 8.72 18.47
CA CYS A 406 1.79 7.86 17.86
C CYS A 406 2.32 7.23 16.58
N LEU A 407 2.12 5.92 16.40
CA LEU A 407 2.38 5.25 15.14
C LEU A 407 1.10 5.31 14.29
N CYS A 408 1.18 6.09 13.21
CA CYS A 408 0.07 6.38 12.32
C CYS A 408 0.30 5.80 10.92
N GLN A 409 -0.77 5.71 10.14
CA GLN A 409 -0.74 5.35 8.72
C GLN A 409 -1.52 6.38 7.90
N VAL A 410 -1.00 6.71 6.73
CA VAL A 410 -1.70 7.55 5.75
C VAL A 410 -1.48 7.00 4.35
N LYS A 411 -2.50 7.11 3.49
CA LYS A 411 -2.36 6.92 2.06
C LYS A 411 -2.19 8.29 1.41
N LEU A 412 -0.97 8.59 0.98
CA LEU A 412 -0.67 9.83 0.27
C LEU A 412 -1.23 9.80 -1.15
N THR A 413 -1.31 10.96 -1.77
CA THR A 413 -1.57 11.10 -3.20
C THR A 413 -0.26 11.08 -3.99
N ALA A 414 -0.29 10.66 -5.26
CA ALA A 414 0.93 10.52 -6.06
C ALA A 414 1.60 11.85 -6.45
N ASP A 415 0.94 12.98 -6.22
CA ASP A 415 1.55 14.32 -6.30
C ASP A 415 2.25 14.74 -5.00
N TRP A 416 2.30 13.84 -4.00
CA TRP A 416 2.95 14.04 -2.71
C TRP A 416 2.45 15.29 -1.97
N ASP A 417 1.16 15.58 -2.09
CA ASP A 417 0.53 16.67 -1.34
C ASP A 417 0.44 16.30 0.14
N LEU A 418 1.17 17.06 0.96
CA LEU A 418 1.28 16.81 2.39
C LEU A 418 0.21 17.55 3.22
N ARG A 419 -0.71 18.27 2.57
CA ARG A 419 -1.78 18.99 3.30
C ARG A 419 -2.59 18.07 4.20
N CYS A 420 -2.84 16.82 3.76
CA CYS A 420 -3.53 15.84 4.59
C CYS A 420 -2.77 15.49 5.88
N LEU A 421 -1.43 15.56 5.89
CA LEU A 421 -0.61 15.35 7.10
C LEU A 421 -0.54 16.59 7.98
N LEU A 422 -0.49 17.77 7.37
CA LEU A 422 -0.26 19.04 8.07
C LEU A 422 -1.55 19.57 8.69
N TYR A 423 -2.70 19.37 8.03
CA TYR A 423 -3.99 19.92 8.49
C TYR A 423 -4.79 18.97 9.39
N THR A 424 -4.51 17.68 9.44
CA THR A 424 -5.14 16.77 10.43
C THR A 424 -4.72 17.08 11.86
N SER A 425 -3.58 17.75 12.05
CA SER A 425 -3.15 18.27 13.36
C SER A 425 -3.77 19.60 13.71
N ASP A 426 -4.16 20.42 12.72
CA ASP A 426 -4.74 21.76 12.93
C ASP A 426 -6.27 21.75 12.95
N ALA A 427 -6.93 20.76 12.34
CA ALA A 427 -8.39 20.62 12.36
C ALA A 427 -8.98 20.37 13.77
N ALA A 428 -8.13 20.07 14.75
CA ALA A 428 -8.51 20.01 16.17
C ALA A 428 -8.55 21.40 16.86
N ASP A 429 -7.99 22.43 16.23
CA ASP A 429 -7.88 23.77 16.82
C ASP A 429 -8.98 24.74 16.35
N ASP A 430 -9.76 24.39 15.32
CA ASP A 430 -10.82 25.26 14.75
C ASP A 430 -12.25 24.91 15.26
N LYS A 431 -12.38 24.33 16.46
CA LYS A 431 -13.68 24.15 17.13
C LYS A 431 -13.68 24.70 18.53
#